data_81468d300314229076c5e348bfa90e75
#
_entry.id   81468d300314229076c5e348bfa90e75
#
_cell.length_a   1.000
_cell.length_b   1.000
_cell.length_c   1.000
_cell.angle_alpha   90.00
_cell.angle_beta   90.00
_cell.angle_gamma   90.00
#
_symmetry.space_group_name_H-M   'P 1'
#
loop_
_entity.id
_entity.type
_entity.pdbx_description
1 polymer ?
#
loop_
_entity_poly.entity_id
_entity_poly.type
_entity_poly.pdbx_seq_one_letter_code
_entity_poly.pdbx_strand_id
1 'polypeptide(L)'
;MLFQAGVVAGGAPKAIERCRVLLDAIGRRIFLAGADPAAAAAIKIANNFVLGCAIEAMGEGFSLTRKYGVAPQVFYEVLTDGLFAAPAYKVYGKSMVDESYAKLCQMAVLGLKDANLALAAGEAAGLPLPCGGRLSTR
;
A
#
# COMPACT_ATOMS: atom_id res chain seq x y z
N MET A 1 -4.97 -9.93 -17.85
CA MET A 1 -5.65 -10.39 -16.63
C MET A 1 -6.00 -9.17 -15.82
N LEU A 2 -7.26 -8.72 -15.83
CA LEU A 2 -7.71 -7.58 -15.04
C LEU A 2 -7.60 -7.93 -13.56
N PHE A 3 -6.78 -7.17 -12.83
CA PHE A 3 -6.70 -7.24 -11.37
C PHE A 3 -8.04 -6.74 -10.81
N GLN A 4 -8.97 -7.65 -10.55
CA GLN A 4 -10.19 -7.29 -9.83
C GLN A 4 -9.80 -7.02 -8.38
N ALA A 5 -9.77 -5.74 -8.02
CA ALA A 5 -9.47 -5.28 -6.67
C ALA A 5 -10.56 -5.73 -5.68
N GLY A 6 -10.19 -5.93 -4.43
CA GLY A 6 -11.17 -6.04 -3.36
C GLY A 6 -11.89 -4.71 -3.14
N VAL A 7 -13.19 -4.75 -2.86
CA VAL A 7 -13.98 -3.58 -2.47
C VAL A 7 -14.11 -3.56 -0.96
N VAL A 8 -13.80 -2.42 -0.33
CA VAL A 8 -14.05 -2.21 1.09
C VAL A 8 -15.30 -1.33 1.23
N ALA A 9 -16.33 -1.84 1.88
CA ALA A 9 -17.60 -1.14 2.07
C ALA A 9 -17.84 -0.86 3.56
N GLY A 10 -18.16 0.40 3.88
CA GLY A 10 -18.59 0.84 5.21
C GLY A 10 -19.89 1.60 5.10
N GLY A 11 -20.82 1.38 6.05
CA GLY A 11 -22.11 2.02 6.07
C GLY A 11 -23.22 1.16 6.66
N ALA A 12 -24.43 1.71 6.70
CA ALA A 12 -25.59 0.99 7.24
C ALA A 12 -25.81 -0.34 6.50
N PRO A 13 -25.99 -1.48 7.20
CA PRO A 13 -26.11 -2.80 6.59
C PRO A 13 -27.16 -2.88 5.48
N LYS A 14 -28.33 -2.26 5.68
CA LYS A 14 -29.41 -2.20 4.67
C LYS A 14 -28.97 -1.46 3.40
N ALA A 15 -28.15 -0.42 3.51
CA ALA A 15 -27.66 0.33 2.35
C ALA A 15 -26.64 -0.50 1.56
N ILE A 16 -25.73 -1.18 2.26
CA ILE A 16 -24.75 -2.07 1.65
C ILE A 16 -25.45 -3.21 0.91
N GLU A 17 -26.46 -3.83 1.52
CA GLU A 17 -27.22 -4.92 0.90
C GLU A 17 -27.94 -4.46 -0.38
N ARG A 18 -28.55 -3.26 -0.37
CA ARG A 18 -29.16 -2.68 -1.59
C ARG A 18 -28.16 -2.45 -2.72
N CYS A 19 -26.90 -2.18 -2.39
CA CYS A 19 -25.83 -1.96 -3.37
C CYS A 19 -25.08 -3.24 -3.71
N ARG A 20 -25.44 -4.39 -3.12
CA ARG A 20 -24.68 -5.64 -3.21
C ARG A 20 -24.39 -6.07 -4.65
N VAL A 21 -25.41 -6.03 -5.52
CA VAL A 21 -25.27 -6.42 -6.93
C VAL A 21 -24.22 -5.55 -7.65
N LEU A 22 -24.19 -4.23 -7.36
CA LEU A 22 -23.19 -3.33 -7.94
C LEU A 22 -21.80 -3.59 -7.39
N LEU A 23 -21.68 -3.82 -6.08
CA LEU A 23 -20.41 -4.10 -5.43
C LEU A 23 -19.79 -5.42 -5.93
N ASP A 24 -20.61 -6.47 -6.12
CA ASP A 24 -20.19 -7.76 -6.66
C ASP A 24 -19.77 -7.66 -8.15
N ALA A 25 -20.32 -6.69 -8.90
CA ALA A 25 -19.97 -6.47 -10.30
C ALA A 25 -18.60 -5.79 -10.47
N ILE A 26 -18.17 -4.95 -9.50
CA ILE A 26 -16.93 -4.16 -9.59
C ILE A 26 -15.74 -4.76 -8.84
N GLY A 27 -15.98 -5.67 -7.89
CA GLY A 27 -14.93 -6.25 -7.06
C GLY A 27 -14.96 -7.78 -7.00
N ARG A 28 -13.77 -8.38 -6.93
CA ARG A 28 -13.64 -9.83 -6.73
C ARG A 28 -14.15 -10.29 -5.36
N ARG A 29 -14.04 -9.43 -4.35
CA ARG A 29 -14.43 -9.70 -2.96
C ARG A 29 -14.83 -8.41 -2.28
N ILE A 30 -15.88 -8.45 -1.48
CA ILE A 30 -16.34 -7.34 -0.66
C ILE A 30 -15.89 -7.60 0.78
N PHE A 31 -15.24 -6.61 1.37
CA PHE A 31 -14.87 -6.56 2.78
C PHE A 31 -15.75 -5.54 3.48
N LEU A 32 -16.50 -5.98 4.48
CA LEU A 32 -17.36 -5.10 5.26
C LEU A 32 -16.56 -4.47 6.41
N ALA A 33 -16.40 -3.15 6.36
CA ALA A 33 -15.64 -2.41 7.37
C ALA A 33 -16.45 -2.07 8.63
N GLY A 34 -17.76 -2.21 8.57
CA GLY A 34 -18.67 -1.87 9.66
C GLY A 34 -19.76 -0.87 9.26
N ALA A 35 -20.56 -0.46 10.24
CA ALA A 35 -21.73 0.42 10.02
C ALA A 35 -21.33 1.90 9.79
N ASP A 36 -20.15 2.30 10.22
CA ASP A 36 -19.61 3.64 9.99
C ASP A 36 -18.90 3.70 8.62
N PRO A 37 -19.30 4.61 7.70
CA PRO A 37 -18.60 4.82 6.44
C PRO A 37 -17.12 5.19 6.60
N ALA A 38 -16.76 5.88 7.69
CA ALA A 38 -15.38 6.27 7.97
C ALA A 38 -14.43 5.06 8.13
N ALA A 39 -14.95 3.91 8.57
CA ALA A 39 -14.16 2.69 8.72
C ALA A 39 -13.57 2.19 7.39
N ALA A 40 -14.32 2.31 6.28
CA ALA A 40 -13.81 1.94 4.96
C ALA A 40 -12.68 2.89 4.50
N ALA A 41 -12.81 4.18 4.78
CA ALA A 41 -11.76 5.16 4.51
C ALA A 41 -10.50 4.90 5.34
N ALA A 42 -10.66 4.58 6.63
CA ALA A 42 -9.55 4.23 7.52
C ALA A 42 -8.79 3.00 7.02
N ILE A 43 -9.48 1.94 6.58
CA ILE A 43 -8.85 0.74 6.00
C ILE A 43 -8.05 1.12 4.75
N LYS A 44 -8.60 1.95 3.85
CA LYS A 44 -7.87 2.40 2.65
C LYS A 44 -6.60 3.17 3.01
N ILE A 45 -6.72 4.12 3.94
CA ILE A 45 -5.59 4.93 4.41
C ILE A 45 -4.51 4.02 5.02
N ALA A 46 -4.89 3.12 5.92
CA ALA A 46 -3.97 2.17 6.55
C ALA A 46 -3.30 1.25 5.53
N ASN A 47 -4.03 0.74 4.53
CA ASN A 47 -3.46 -0.11 3.48
C ASN A 47 -2.41 0.63 2.64
N ASN A 48 -2.69 1.87 2.25
CA ASN A 48 -1.75 2.68 1.49
C ASN A 48 -0.53 3.10 2.32
N PHE A 49 -0.73 3.36 3.62
CA PHE A 49 0.35 3.60 4.56
C PHE A 49 1.30 2.38 4.66
N VAL A 50 0.76 1.17 4.83
CA VAL A 50 1.55 -0.07 4.87
C VAL A 50 2.32 -0.26 3.56
N LEU A 51 1.68 0.00 2.42
CA LEU A 51 2.34 -0.07 1.11
C LEU A 51 3.51 0.92 1.01
N GLY A 52 3.32 2.17 1.44
CA GLY A 52 4.39 3.18 1.46
C GLY A 52 5.57 2.75 2.31
N CYS A 53 5.32 2.26 3.53
CA CYS A 53 6.36 1.75 4.42
C CYS A 53 7.12 0.56 3.81
N ALA A 54 6.42 -0.35 3.11
CA ALA A 54 7.04 -1.49 2.45
C ALA A 54 7.95 -1.06 1.30
N ILE A 55 7.55 -0.07 0.50
CA ILE A 55 8.36 0.49 -0.60
C ILE A 55 9.62 1.15 -0.04
N GLU A 56 9.51 1.96 1.01
CA GLU A 56 10.65 2.61 1.66
C GLU A 56 11.63 1.57 2.22
N ALA A 57 11.12 0.58 2.97
CA ALA A 57 11.95 -0.49 3.52
C ALA A 57 12.67 -1.30 2.43
N MET A 58 12.01 -1.56 1.29
CA MET A 58 12.67 -2.18 0.15
C MET A 58 13.79 -1.31 -0.40
N GLY A 59 13.56 -0.01 -0.58
CA GLY A 59 14.56 0.94 -1.08
C GLY A 59 15.81 1.00 -0.18
N GLU A 60 15.60 1.02 1.14
CA GLU A 60 16.69 0.95 2.12
C GLU A 60 17.44 -0.40 2.03
N GLY A 61 16.70 -1.52 1.90
CA GLY A 61 17.27 -2.86 1.74
C GLY A 61 18.11 -3.00 0.47
N PHE A 62 17.62 -2.52 -0.66
CA PHE A 62 18.39 -2.47 -1.91
C PHE A 62 19.64 -1.59 -1.80
N SER A 63 19.52 -0.44 -1.14
CA SER A 63 20.65 0.47 -0.93
C SER A 63 21.72 -0.16 -0.03
N LEU A 64 21.29 -0.83 1.03
CA LEU A 64 22.18 -1.54 1.95
C LEU A 64 22.94 -2.65 1.23
N THR A 65 22.22 -3.54 0.54
CA THR A 65 22.85 -4.71 -0.14
C THR A 65 23.80 -4.29 -1.26
N ARG A 66 23.48 -3.20 -2.01
CA ARG A 66 24.40 -2.61 -3.00
C ARG A 66 25.71 -2.14 -2.36
N LYS A 67 25.70 -1.58 -1.15
CA LYS A 67 26.92 -1.18 -0.43
C LYS A 67 27.83 -2.36 -0.06
N TYR A 68 27.26 -3.55 0.07
CA TYR A 68 28.01 -4.81 0.26
C TYR A 68 28.33 -5.53 -1.07
N GLY A 69 28.12 -4.89 -2.21
CA GLY A 69 28.46 -5.45 -3.54
C GLY A 69 27.49 -6.54 -4.02
N VAL A 70 26.31 -6.66 -3.39
CA VAL A 70 25.29 -7.63 -3.82
C VAL A 70 24.55 -7.08 -5.03
N ALA A 71 24.44 -7.89 -6.10
CA ALA A 71 23.66 -7.52 -7.27
C ALA A 71 22.16 -7.36 -6.88
N PRO A 72 21.49 -6.29 -7.35
CA PRO A 72 20.08 -6.04 -7.02
C PRO A 72 19.16 -7.20 -7.32
N GLN A 73 19.38 -7.91 -8.42
CA GLN A 73 18.60 -9.08 -8.81
C GLN A 73 18.64 -10.19 -7.73
N VAL A 74 19.79 -10.44 -7.12
CA VAL A 74 19.93 -11.47 -6.08
C VAL A 74 19.10 -11.12 -4.85
N PHE A 75 19.17 -9.85 -4.40
CA PHE A 75 18.35 -9.42 -3.26
C PHE A 75 16.85 -9.48 -3.57
N TYR A 76 16.46 -9.11 -4.80
CA TYR A 76 15.09 -9.21 -5.28
C TYR A 76 14.55 -10.65 -5.19
N GLU A 77 15.32 -11.63 -5.68
CA GLU A 77 14.95 -13.05 -5.65
C GLU A 77 14.78 -13.54 -4.21
N VAL A 78 15.76 -13.28 -3.34
CA VAL A 78 15.67 -13.63 -1.91
C VAL A 78 14.42 -13.02 -1.27
N LEU A 79 14.13 -11.75 -1.57
CA LEU A 79 12.97 -11.04 -1.03
C LEU A 79 11.65 -11.67 -1.49
N THR A 80 11.54 -11.99 -2.79
CA THR A 80 10.26 -12.37 -3.42
C THR A 80 10.00 -13.87 -3.46
N ASP A 81 11.01 -14.71 -3.28
CA ASP A 81 10.84 -16.17 -3.18
C ASP A 81 10.60 -16.63 -1.73
N GLY A 82 10.94 -15.76 -0.76
CA GLY A 82 10.79 -16.03 0.67
C GLY A 82 9.54 -15.38 1.29
N LEU A 83 9.76 -14.67 2.39
CA LEU A 83 8.71 -14.11 3.25
C LEU A 83 7.86 -13.03 2.59
N PHE A 84 8.35 -12.39 1.53
CA PHE A 84 7.70 -11.24 0.90
C PHE A 84 7.20 -11.54 -0.52
N ALA A 85 6.65 -12.74 -0.74
CA ALA A 85 6.14 -13.19 -2.05
C ALA A 85 4.86 -12.46 -2.54
N ALA A 86 4.45 -11.37 -1.89
CA ALA A 86 3.24 -10.63 -2.22
C ALA A 86 3.41 -9.76 -3.48
N PRO A 87 2.31 -9.49 -4.23
CA PRO A 87 2.35 -8.73 -5.49
C PRO A 87 3.04 -7.37 -5.40
N ALA A 88 2.87 -6.64 -4.30
CA ALA A 88 3.49 -5.33 -4.10
C ALA A 88 5.03 -5.43 -4.13
N TYR A 89 5.59 -6.38 -3.40
CA TYR A 89 7.05 -6.58 -3.36
C TYR A 89 7.61 -6.98 -4.74
N LYS A 90 6.89 -7.82 -5.48
CA LYS A 90 7.27 -8.22 -6.84
C LYS A 90 7.29 -7.04 -7.80
N VAL A 91 6.24 -6.22 -7.80
CA VAL A 91 6.11 -5.08 -8.73
C VAL A 91 7.11 -3.98 -8.39
N TYR A 92 7.13 -3.51 -7.16
CA TYR A 92 7.99 -2.39 -6.76
C TYR A 92 9.46 -2.82 -6.66
N GLY A 93 9.74 -4.02 -6.15
CA GLY A 93 11.09 -4.57 -6.13
C GLY A 93 11.68 -4.72 -7.53
N LYS A 94 10.89 -5.20 -8.50
CA LYS A 94 11.35 -5.28 -9.90
C LYS A 94 11.66 -3.90 -10.49
N SER A 95 10.85 -2.88 -10.19
CA SER A 95 11.12 -1.51 -10.62
C SER A 95 12.44 -0.96 -10.03
N MET A 96 12.81 -1.35 -8.82
CA MET A 96 14.07 -0.98 -8.18
C MET A 96 15.27 -1.70 -8.79
N VAL A 97 15.10 -2.96 -9.20
CA VAL A 97 16.14 -3.71 -9.95
C VAL A 97 16.39 -3.08 -11.30
N ASP A 98 15.31 -2.76 -12.04
CA ASP A 98 15.38 -2.24 -13.40
C ASP A 98 15.68 -0.72 -13.44
N GLU A 99 15.75 -0.05 -12.29
CA GLU A 99 15.89 1.42 -12.17
C GLU A 99 14.85 2.20 -12.98
N SER A 100 13.67 1.60 -13.18
CA SER A 100 12.59 2.16 -13.99
C SER A 100 11.66 3.05 -13.17
N TYR A 101 12.12 4.26 -12.82
CA TYR A 101 11.44 5.17 -11.90
C TYR A 101 10.42 6.10 -12.57
N ALA A 102 10.35 6.18 -13.89
CA ALA A 102 9.46 7.11 -14.61
C ALA A 102 7.97 6.96 -14.22
N LYS A 103 7.48 5.73 -14.05
CA LYS A 103 6.13 5.46 -13.54
C LYS A 103 6.01 5.68 -12.03
N LEU A 104 7.10 5.51 -11.29
CA LEU A 104 7.13 5.70 -9.85
C LEU A 104 7.10 7.17 -9.46
N CYS A 105 7.63 8.09 -10.29
CA CYS A 105 7.58 9.52 -10.00
C CYS A 105 6.15 10.07 -9.92
N GLN A 106 5.23 9.62 -10.78
CA GLN A 106 3.83 9.98 -10.68
C GLN A 106 3.16 9.36 -9.43
N MET A 107 3.57 8.16 -9.06
CA MET A 107 3.07 7.48 -7.87
C MET A 107 3.67 8.06 -6.58
N ALA A 108 4.85 8.67 -6.62
CA ALA A 108 5.48 9.31 -5.45
C ALA A 108 4.66 10.49 -4.93
N VAL A 109 4.09 11.32 -5.82
CA VAL A 109 3.19 12.43 -5.44
C VAL A 109 1.93 11.89 -4.75
N LEU A 110 1.35 10.81 -5.28
CA LEU A 110 0.20 10.15 -4.65
C LEU A 110 0.60 9.48 -3.32
N GLY A 111 1.78 8.88 -3.25
CA GLY A 111 2.34 8.29 -2.04
C GLY A 111 2.53 9.30 -0.93
N LEU A 112 3.05 10.49 -1.23
CA LEU A 112 3.20 11.58 -0.27
C LEU A 112 1.84 12.06 0.25
N LYS A 113 0.84 12.21 -0.63
CA LYS A 113 -0.53 12.52 -0.24
C LYS A 113 -1.09 11.47 0.72
N ASP A 114 -0.91 10.18 0.41
CA ASP A 114 -1.42 9.07 1.23
C ASP A 114 -0.70 8.99 2.58
N ALA A 115 0.61 9.26 2.63
CA ALA A 115 1.37 9.37 3.88
C ALA A 115 0.83 10.52 4.77
N ASN A 116 0.59 11.69 4.18
CA ASN A 116 0.03 12.83 4.91
C ASN A 116 -1.40 12.56 5.42
N LEU A 117 -2.23 11.86 4.65
CA LEU A 117 -3.56 11.43 5.10
C LEU A 117 -3.47 10.46 6.28
N ALA A 118 -2.51 9.52 6.26
CA ALA A 118 -2.30 8.60 7.37
C ALA A 118 -1.84 9.33 8.64
N LEU A 119 -0.89 10.27 8.51
CA LEU A 119 -0.43 11.08 9.64
C LEU A 119 -1.57 11.91 10.25
N ALA A 120 -2.37 12.58 9.42
CA ALA A 120 -3.51 13.37 9.88
C ALA A 120 -4.58 12.49 10.57
N ALA A 121 -4.84 11.29 10.04
CA ALA A 121 -5.77 10.34 10.65
C ALA A 121 -5.23 9.82 12.00
N GLY A 122 -3.94 9.55 12.09
CA GLY A 122 -3.27 9.17 13.34
C GLY A 122 -3.37 10.27 14.39
N GLU A 123 -3.05 11.52 14.02
CA GLU A 123 -3.14 12.68 14.90
C GLU A 123 -4.57 12.87 15.44
N ALA A 124 -5.56 12.83 14.57
CA ALA A 124 -6.97 12.94 14.95
C ALA A 124 -7.43 11.82 15.91
N ALA A 125 -6.81 10.63 15.82
CA ALA A 125 -7.08 9.49 16.69
C ALA A 125 -6.19 9.44 17.95
N GLY A 126 -5.25 10.40 18.14
CA GLY A 126 -4.26 10.36 19.22
C GLY A 126 -3.26 9.21 19.09
N LEU A 127 -3.08 8.66 17.88
CA LEU A 127 -2.18 7.55 17.57
C LEU A 127 -0.93 8.05 16.83
N PRO A 128 0.27 7.98 17.43
CA PRO A 128 1.50 8.32 16.73
C PRO A 128 1.83 7.27 15.66
N LEU A 129 2.18 7.73 14.46
CA LEU A 129 2.61 6.89 13.34
C LEU A 129 4.07 7.19 12.95
N PRO A 130 5.07 6.72 13.71
CA PRO A 130 6.47 7.09 13.52
C PRO A 130 7.04 6.71 12.14
N CYS A 131 6.58 5.60 11.55
CA CYS A 131 6.96 5.23 10.18
C CYS A 131 6.46 6.22 9.14
N GLY A 132 5.31 6.88 9.39
CA GLY A 132 4.74 7.87 8.49
C GLY A 132 5.57 9.15 8.39
N GLY A 133 6.19 9.58 9.49
CA GLY A 133 7.07 10.75 9.51
C GLY A 133 8.26 10.63 8.55
N ARG A 134 8.79 9.44 8.35
CA ARG A 134 9.87 9.18 7.38
C ARG A 134 9.40 9.30 5.93
N LEU A 135 8.17 8.88 5.65
CA LEU A 135 7.58 8.96 4.30
C LEU A 135 7.27 10.39 3.86
N SER A 136 7.01 11.30 4.80
CA SER A 136 6.63 12.69 4.50
C SER A 136 7.82 13.65 4.40
N THR A 137 9.01 13.27 4.85
CA THR A 137 10.20 14.14 4.93
C THR A 137 11.21 13.96 3.80
N ARG A 138 10.91 13.09 2.84
CA ARG A 138 11.70 12.84 1.62
C ARG A 138 10.88 13.20 0.39
#